data_0a0c2491090403c6744cb2737dc8f231
#
_entry.id   0a0c2491090403c6744cb2737dc8f231
#
_cell.length_a   1.000
_cell.length_b   1.000
_cell.length_c   1.000
_cell.angle_alpha   90.00
_cell.angle_beta   90.00
_cell.angle_gamma   90.00
#
_symmetry.space_group_name_H-M   'P 1'
#
loop_
_entity.id
_entity.type
_entity.pdbx_description
1 polymer ?
#
loop_
_entity_poly.entity_id
_entity_poly.type
_entity_poly.pdbx_seq_one_letter_code
_entity_poly.pdbx_strand_id
1 'polypeptide(L)'
;NQNAWIKFMEDEIASNDKYKGIEIVAKVYGDDDDTKSFQEAQGLLQAHPDLNAIVSPTTVGIAATARYLSTSDYKGKVVLTGLGLPNEMRSFVKDGTVKEFALWDPAQLGYVAAYAGAALDSGAIKGEVGEKFTAGNLGERTIGENKTVVVGDPVRFNADNIDKYDF
;
A
#
# COMPACT_ATOMS: atom_id res chain seq x y z
N ASN A 1 0.62 -2.43 -11.43
CA ASN A 1 -0.16 -1.74 -10.40
C ASN A 1 0.70 -0.77 -9.60
N GLN A 2 1.85 -1.19 -9.08
CA GLN A 2 2.72 -0.36 -8.23
C GLN A 2 3.20 0.91 -8.94
N ASN A 3 3.55 0.84 -10.22
CA ASN A 3 3.94 2.01 -10.99
C ASN A 3 2.80 3.07 -11.10
N ALA A 4 1.54 2.64 -11.13
CA ALA A 4 0.42 3.56 -11.09
C ALA A 4 0.32 4.26 -9.72
N TRP A 5 0.54 3.54 -8.62
CA TRP A 5 0.55 4.14 -7.28
C TRP A 5 1.73 5.09 -7.07
N ILE A 6 2.92 4.74 -7.60
CA ILE A 6 4.07 5.65 -7.59
C ILE A 6 3.71 6.94 -8.32
N LYS A 7 3.09 6.83 -9.50
CA LYS A 7 2.66 8.01 -10.26
C LYS A 7 1.63 8.85 -9.50
N PHE A 8 0.64 8.25 -8.84
CA PHE A 8 -0.31 8.99 -8.01
C PHE A 8 0.38 9.73 -6.86
N MET A 9 1.37 9.11 -6.20
CA MET A 9 2.15 9.78 -5.16
C MET A 9 2.95 10.96 -5.73
N GLU A 10 3.59 10.79 -6.88
CA GLU A 10 4.32 11.87 -7.57
C GLU A 10 3.41 13.04 -7.93
N ASP A 11 2.26 12.73 -8.51
CA ASP A 11 1.27 13.73 -8.92
C ASP A 11 0.71 14.49 -7.69
N GLU A 12 0.42 13.79 -6.59
CA GLU A 12 -0.05 14.39 -5.34
C GLU A 12 1.02 15.28 -4.70
N ILE A 13 2.27 14.84 -4.64
CA ILE A 13 3.40 15.63 -4.12
C ILE A 13 3.60 16.90 -4.96
N ALA A 14 3.48 16.79 -6.29
CA ALA A 14 3.69 17.91 -7.19
C ALA A 14 2.55 18.94 -7.17
N SER A 15 1.30 18.50 -6.94
CA SER A 15 0.11 19.34 -7.06
C SER A 15 -0.41 19.90 -5.74
N ASN A 16 -0.01 19.34 -4.60
CA ASN A 16 -0.56 19.69 -3.30
C ASN A 16 0.49 20.37 -2.42
N ASP A 17 0.27 21.65 -2.11
CA ASP A 17 1.16 22.46 -1.29
C ASP A 17 1.49 21.89 0.09
N LYS A 18 0.65 21.01 0.61
CA LYS A 18 0.89 20.30 1.87
C LYS A 18 2.16 19.46 1.82
N TYR A 19 2.52 18.97 0.63
CA TYR A 19 3.66 18.07 0.41
C TYR A 19 4.87 18.73 -0.25
N LYS A 20 4.86 20.05 -0.46
CA LYS A 20 5.94 20.78 -1.13
C LYS A 20 7.34 20.66 -0.49
N GLY A 21 7.41 20.14 0.74
CA GLY A 21 8.67 19.83 1.41
C GLY A 21 9.17 18.40 1.20
N ILE A 22 8.44 17.58 0.42
CA ILE A 22 8.82 16.21 0.12
C ILE A 22 9.53 16.17 -1.23
N GLU A 23 10.71 15.55 -1.25
CA GLU A 23 11.47 15.27 -2.46
C GLU A 23 11.64 13.75 -2.63
N ILE A 24 11.32 13.25 -3.82
CA ILE A 24 11.60 11.85 -4.18
C ILE A 24 12.99 11.80 -4.79
N VAL A 25 13.96 11.38 -4.00
CA VAL A 25 15.38 11.36 -4.41
C VAL A 25 15.75 10.15 -5.26
N ALA A 26 15.05 9.02 -5.09
CA ALA A 26 15.30 7.81 -5.87
C ALA A 26 14.07 6.90 -5.94
N LYS A 27 14.04 6.06 -6.99
CA LYS A 27 13.11 4.94 -7.14
C LYS A 27 13.91 3.70 -7.50
N VAL A 28 13.69 2.62 -6.78
CA VAL A 28 14.32 1.32 -7.01
C VAL A 28 13.26 0.23 -7.14
N TYR A 29 13.62 -0.87 -7.76
CA TYR A 29 12.68 -1.94 -8.08
C TYR A 29 13.21 -3.27 -7.57
N GLY A 30 12.53 -3.80 -6.56
CA GLY A 30 12.81 -5.12 -5.97
C GLY A 30 12.22 -6.28 -6.75
N ASP A 31 11.41 -6.01 -7.80
CA ASP A 31 10.75 -7.02 -8.67
C ASP A 31 9.94 -8.08 -7.91
N ASP A 32 9.40 -7.68 -6.77
CA ASP A 32 8.67 -8.55 -5.83
C ASP A 32 9.50 -9.75 -5.33
N ASP A 33 10.83 -9.60 -5.35
CA ASP A 33 11.81 -10.54 -4.81
C ASP A 33 12.34 -10.02 -3.47
N ASP A 34 12.31 -10.87 -2.45
CA ASP A 34 12.70 -10.52 -1.08
C ASP A 34 14.18 -10.14 -0.97
N THR A 35 15.04 -10.94 -1.56
CA THR A 35 16.50 -10.71 -1.50
C THR A 35 16.88 -9.44 -2.23
N LYS A 36 16.33 -9.23 -3.43
CA LYS A 36 16.57 -8.03 -4.21
C LYS A 36 16.02 -6.79 -3.49
N SER A 37 14.81 -6.86 -2.95
CA SER A 37 14.22 -5.75 -2.18
C SER A 37 15.06 -5.36 -0.97
N PHE A 38 15.63 -6.34 -0.26
CA PHE A 38 16.56 -6.10 0.83
C PHE A 38 17.84 -5.39 0.36
N GLN A 39 18.43 -5.86 -0.73
CA GLN A 39 19.63 -5.25 -1.32
C GLN A 39 19.38 -3.84 -1.83
N GLU A 40 18.23 -3.60 -2.46
CA GLU A 40 17.82 -2.26 -2.91
C GLU A 40 17.64 -1.30 -1.73
N ALA A 41 17.01 -1.73 -0.64
CA ALA A 41 16.90 -0.91 0.57
C ALA A 41 18.28 -0.57 1.17
N GLN A 42 19.19 -1.52 1.21
CA GLN A 42 20.56 -1.31 1.65
C GLN A 42 21.30 -0.33 0.73
N GLY A 43 21.19 -0.52 -0.58
CA GLY A 43 21.82 0.36 -1.58
C GLY A 43 21.31 1.79 -1.50
N LEU A 44 19.99 1.98 -1.32
CA LEU A 44 19.37 3.30 -1.12
C LEU A 44 20.00 4.05 0.06
N LEU A 45 20.11 3.40 1.20
CA LEU A 45 20.63 4.04 2.41
C LEU A 45 22.14 4.23 2.41
N GLN A 46 22.86 3.44 1.61
CA GLN A 46 24.29 3.69 1.34
C GLN A 46 24.49 4.91 0.41
N ALA A 47 23.64 5.05 -0.61
CA ALA A 47 23.72 6.15 -1.56
C ALA A 47 23.15 7.47 -1.00
N HIS A 48 22.16 7.38 -0.11
CA HIS A 48 21.46 8.50 0.50
C HIS A 48 21.41 8.34 2.04
N PRO A 49 22.53 8.56 2.74
CA PRO A 49 22.59 8.33 4.19
C PRO A 49 21.75 9.31 5.02
N ASP A 50 21.29 10.39 4.40
CA ASP A 50 20.39 11.40 4.96
C ASP A 50 18.91 11.18 4.62
N LEU A 51 18.58 10.04 4.01
CA LEU A 51 17.21 9.70 3.67
C LEU A 51 16.32 9.65 4.91
N ASN A 52 15.16 10.32 4.85
CA ASN A 52 14.25 10.41 5.99
C ASN A 52 13.10 9.39 5.92
N ALA A 53 12.72 8.95 4.73
CA ALA A 53 11.60 8.03 4.56
C ALA A 53 11.78 7.11 3.36
N ILE A 54 11.19 5.92 3.46
CA ILE A 54 11.03 4.96 2.36
C ILE A 54 9.53 4.60 2.29
N VAL A 55 8.97 4.69 1.09
CA VAL A 55 7.62 4.20 0.80
C VAL A 55 7.74 2.96 -0.08
N SER A 56 7.26 1.82 0.41
CA SER A 56 7.28 0.57 -0.34
C SER A 56 5.85 0.12 -0.68
N PRO A 57 5.39 0.27 -1.93
CA PRO A 57 4.03 -0.08 -2.35
C PRO A 57 3.90 -1.58 -2.71
N THR A 58 4.65 -2.46 -2.05
CA THR A 58 4.58 -3.92 -2.22
C THR A 58 4.81 -4.62 -0.88
N THR A 59 4.07 -5.71 -0.62
CA THR A 59 4.15 -6.44 0.64
C THR A 59 5.52 -7.10 0.84
N VAL A 60 6.11 -7.63 -0.21
CA VAL A 60 7.47 -8.20 -0.18
C VAL A 60 8.50 -7.11 0.10
N GLY A 61 8.41 -6.00 -0.62
CA GLY A 61 9.37 -4.89 -0.48
C GLY A 61 9.36 -4.23 0.90
N ILE A 62 8.18 -4.01 1.50
CA ILE A 62 8.10 -3.41 2.84
C ILE A 62 8.65 -4.35 3.92
N ALA A 63 8.37 -5.65 3.83
CA ALA A 63 8.88 -6.64 4.78
C ALA A 63 10.40 -6.76 4.70
N ALA A 64 10.96 -6.84 3.50
CA ALA A 64 12.40 -6.88 3.26
C ALA A 64 13.10 -5.60 3.75
N THR A 65 12.53 -4.43 3.48
CA THR A 65 13.05 -3.14 3.96
C THR A 65 12.98 -3.03 5.47
N ALA A 66 11.86 -3.46 6.09
CA ALA A 66 11.71 -3.47 7.54
C ALA A 66 12.76 -4.38 8.21
N ARG A 67 13.02 -5.55 7.63
CA ARG A 67 14.06 -6.46 8.11
C ARG A 67 15.46 -5.81 8.07
N TYR A 68 15.80 -5.11 6.99
CA TYR A 68 17.06 -4.37 6.92
C TYR A 68 17.11 -3.27 7.98
N LEU A 69 16.08 -2.42 8.07
CA LEU A 69 16.04 -1.32 9.03
C LEU A 69 16.11 -1.81 10.48
N SER A 70 15.44 -2.90 10.81
CA SER A 70 15.36 -3.42 12.19
C SER A 70 16.71 -3.78 12.79
N THR A 71 17.69 -4.11 11.94
CA THR A 71 19.04 -4.54 12.34
C THR A 71 20.12 -3.50 12.01
N SER A 72 19.75 -2.34 11.46
CA SER A 72 20.68 -1.30 11.02
C SER A 72 20.66 -0.07 11.96
N ASP A 73 21.66 0.79 11.81
CA ASP A 73 21.72 2.08 12.50
C ASP A 73 20.63 3.08 12.07
N TYR A 74 19.85 2.74 11.06
CA TYR A 74 18.73 3.53 10.54
C TYR A 74 17.41 3.27 11.27
N LYS A 75 17.36 2.25 12.15
CA LYS A 75 16.17 1.96 12.95
C LYS A 75 15.71 3.18 13.73
N GLY A 76 14.46 3.57 13.54
CA GLY A 76 13.85 4.74 14.19
C GLY A 76 14.28 6.10 13.64
N LYS A 77 15.24 6.14 12.70
CA LYS A 77 15.68 7.36 12.00
C LYS A 77 15.01 7.52 10.66
N VAL A 78 14.80 6.42 9.93
CA VAL A 78 14.14 6.38 8.64
C VAL A 78 12.70 5.89 8.83
N VAL A 79 11.74 6.66 8.37
CA VAL A 79 10.33 6.24 8.36
C VAL A 79 10.09 5.26 7.23
N LEU A 80 9.58 4.08 7.55
CA LEU A 80 9.11 3.12 6.56
C LEU A 80 7.60 3.03 6.60
N THR A 81 6.96 3.14 5.44
CA THR A 81 5.53 2.92 5.24
C THR A 81 5.25 2.33 3.86
N GLY A 82 4.00 1.98 3.60
CA GLY A 82 3.58 1.42 2.31
C GLY A 82 2.51 0.35 2.47
N LEU A 83 2.57 -0.68 1.63
CA LEU A 83 1.66 -1.83 1.68
C LEU A 83 2.32 -3.00 2.39
N GLY A 84 1.63 -3.58 3.39
CA GLY A 84 2.14 -4.71 4.14
C GLY A 84 1.05 -5.68 4.58
N LEU A 85 1.46 -6.93 4.85
CA LEU A 85 0.60 -7.92 5.48
C LEU A 85 0.76 -7.85 7.01
N PRO A 86 -0.34 -7.86 7.79
CA PRO A 86 -0.27 -7.73 9.25
C PRO A 86 0.64 -8.77 9.91
N ASN A 87 0.57 -10.04 9.49
CA ASN A 87 1.37 -11.09 10.08
C ASN A 87 2.88 -10.92 9.85
N GLU A 88 3.27 -10.48 8.66
CA GLU A 88 4.68 -10.24 8.31
C GLU A 88 5.23 -9.00 9.02
N MET A 89 4.40 -7.95 9.15
CA MET A 89 4.83 -6.66 9.67
C MET A 89 4.70 -6.52 11.18
N ARG A 90 3.98 -7.44 11.86
CA ARG A 90 3.66 -7.33 13.29
C ARG A 90 4.88 -7.13 14.18
N SER A 91 5.94 -7.89 13.98
CA SER A 91 7.16 -7.77 14.77
C SER A 91 7.83 -6.41 14.62
N PHE A 92 7.85 -5.87 13.41
CA PHE A 92 8.46 -4.58 13.09
C PHE A 92 7.64 -3.39 13.59
N VAL A 93 6.32 -3.57 13.70
CA VAL A 93 5.46 -2.56 14.34
C VAL A 93 5.67 -2.57 15.85
N LYS A 94 5.72 -3.75 16.46
CA LYS A 94 5.89 -3.88 17.91
C LYS A 94 7.27 -3.44 18.40
N ASP A 95 8.30 -3.62 17.61
CA ASP A 95 9.65 -3.20 17.96
C ASP A 95 9.97 -1.74 17.56
N GLY A 96 9.00 -1.03 16.98
CA GLY A 96 9.11 0.37 16.60
C GLY A 96 9.89 0.64 15.30
N THR A 97 10.27 -0.39 14.55
CA THR A 97 10.91 -0.22 13.22
C THR A 97 9.96 0.43 12.23
N VAL A 98 8.68 0.05 12.27
CA VAL A 98 7.61 0.60 11.42
C VAL A 98 6.51 1.15 12.32
N LYS A 99 6.11 2.39 12.10
CA LYS A 99 5.04 3.01 12.89
C LYS A 99 3.65 2.69 12.35
N GLU A 100 3.50 2.77 11.04
CA GLU A 100 2.23 2.56 10.35
C GLU A 100 2.47 2.10 8.92
N PHE A 101 1.61 1.20 8.46
CA PHE A 101 1.50 0.80 7.06
C PHE A 101 0.03 0.55 6.72
N ALA A 102 -0.29 0.30 5.46
CA ALA A 102 -1.67 0.12 5.03
C ALA A 102 -1.82 -1.12 4.13
N LEU A 103 -3.05 -1.59 4.01
CA LEU A 103 -3.47 -2.53 3.00
C LEU A 103 -4.99 -2.35 2.75
N TRP A 104 -5.46 -2.70 1.56
CA TRP A 104 -6.90 -2.89 1.35
C TRP A 104 -7.39 -4.12 2.13
N ASP A 105 -8.68 -4.15 2.45
CA ASP A 105 -9.29 -5.34 3.04
C ASP A 105 -9.54 -6.40 1.94
N PRO A 106 -8.83 -7.55 1.96
CA PRO A 106 -9.00 -8.58 0.94
C PRO A 106 -10.40 -9.22 0.93
N ALA A 107 -11.05 -9.29 2.09
CA ALA A 107 -12.40 -9.83 2.18
C ALA A 107 -13.41 -8.88 1.52
N GLN A 108 -13.29 -7.57 1.75
CA GLN A 108 -14.12 -6.58 1.06
C GLN A 108 -13.87 -6.58 -0.45
N LEU A 109 -12.63 -6.76 -0.89
CA LEU A 109 -12.30 -6.86 -2.31
C LEU A 109 -13.06 -8.01 -2.96
N GLY A 110 -12.97 -9.22 -2.38
CA GLY A 110 -13.70 -10.40 -2.87
C GLY A 110 -15.21 -10.21 -2.83
N TYR A 111 -15.73 -9.59 -1.77
CA TYR A 111 -17.13 -9.29 -1.61
C TYR A 111 -17.68 -8.35 -2.71
N VAL A 112 -17.02 -7.23 -2.95
CA VAL A 112 -17.38 -6.28 -4.02
C VAL A 112 -17.28 -6.94 -5.40
N ALA A 113 -16.22 -7.74 -5.63
CA ALA A 113 -16.03 -8.44 -6.90
C ALA A 113 -17.17 -9.44 -7.17
N ALA A 114 -17.63 -10.18 -6.15
CA ALA A 114 -18.76 -11.10 -6.29
C ALA A 114 -20.05 -10.37 -6.67
N TYR A 115 -20.35 -9.24 -6.02
CA TYR A 115 -21.53 -8.44 -6.35
C TYR A 115 -21.45 -7.81 -7.73
N ALA A 116 -20.27 -7.34 -8.14
CA ALA A 116 -20.06 -6.82 -9.48
C ALA A 116 -20.28 -7.91 -10.55
N GLY A 117 -19.75 -9.12 -10.31
CA GLY A 117 -19.96 -10.27 -11.19
C GLY A 117 -21.43 -10.65 -11.31
N ALA A 118 -22.15 -10.72 -10.20
CA ALA A 118 -23.59 -11.02 -10.19
C ALA A 118 -24.41 -9.94 -10.90
N ALA A 119 -24.05 -8.67 -10.73
CA ALA A 119 -24.75 -7.56 -11.40
C ALA A 119 -24.51 -7.57 -12.93
N LEU A 120 -23.32 -7.96 -13.38
CA LEU A 120 -23.02 -8.17 -14.80
C LEU A 120 -23.78 -9.37 -15.38
N ASP A 121 -23.74 -10.51 -14.68
CA ASP A 121 -24.40 -11.76 -15.15
C ASP A 121 -25.92 -11.61 -15.25
N SER A 122 -26.53 -10.92 -14.29
CA SER A 122 -27.98 -10.61 -14.31
C SER A 122 -28.38 -9.54 -15.33
N GLY A 123 -27.43 -8.85 -15.95
CA GLY A 123 -27.68 -7.73 -16.83
C GLY A 123 -28.13 -6.44 -16.14
N ALA A 124 -28.01 -6.37 -14.81
CA ALA A 124 -28.32 -5.17 -14.03
C ALA A 124 -27.38 -4.02 -14.36
N ILE A 125 -26.14 -4.33 -14.74
CA ILE A 125 -25.14 -3.41 -15.30
C ILE A 125 -24.50 -4.04 -16.53
N LYS A 126 -23.88 -3.19 -17.37
CA LYS A 126 -23.14 -3.60 -18.57
C LYS A 126 -21.63 -3.44 -18.41
N GLY A 127 -21.18 -2.89 -17.28
CA GLY A 127 -19.78 -2.57 -17.03
C GLY A 127 -19.34 -1.24 -17.65
N GLU A 128 -20.27 -0.32 -17.90
CA GLU A 128 -19.94 0.97 -18.45
C GLU A 128 -19.60 2.00 -17.35
N VAL A 129 -18.74 2.95 -17.69
CA VAL A 129 -18.34 4.02 -16.76
C VAL A 129 -19.58 4.83 -16.33
N GLY A 130 -19.68 5.06 -15.02
CA GLY A 130 -20.80 5.76 -14.39
C GLY A 130 -21.96 4.86 -13.96
N GLU A 131 -22.01 3.60 -14.40
CA GLU A 131 -23.01 2.66 -13.90
C GLU A 131 -22.78 2.33 -12.43
N LYS A 132 -23.85 1.99 -11.73
CA LYS A 132 -23.86 1.75 -10.30
C LYS A 132 -24.46 0.39 -9.98
N PHE A 133 -23.93 -0.24 -8.93
CA PHE A 133 -24.50 -1.45 -8.36
C PHE A 133 -24.38 -1.43 -6.82
N THR A 134 -25.19 -2.21 -6.15
CA THR A 134 -25.14 -2.32 -4.69
C THR A 134 -24.33 -3.55 -4.30
N ALA A 135 -23.25 -3.35 -3.56
CA ALA A 135 -22.41 -4.40 -3.01
C ALA A 135 -22.87 -4.76 -1.59
N GLY A 136 -24.10 -5.29 -1.46
CA GLY A 136 -24.68 -5.74 -0.20
C GLY A 136 -24.57 -4.69 0.91
N ASN A 137 -24.00 -5.08 2.05
CA ASN A 137 -23.83 -4.20 3.22
C ASN A 137 -22.73 -3.13 3.03
N LEU A 138 -21.90 -3.24 2.00
CA LEU A 138 -20.91 -2.21 1.65
C LEU A 138 -21.54 -1.05 0.85
N GLY A 139 -22.82 -1.16 0.46
CA GLY A 139 -23.55 -0.09 -0.20
C GLY A 139 -23.24 0.07 -1.68
N GLU A 140 -23.63 1.23 -2.22
CA GLU A 140 -23.50 1.54 -3.63
C GLU A 140 -22.02 1.70 -4.06
N ARG A 141 -21.71 1.15 -5.23
CA ARG A 141 -20.43 1.29 -5.91
C ARG A 141 -20.66 1.83 -7.31
N THR A 142 -19.75 2.69 -7.77
CA THR A 142 -19.80 3.26 -9.12
C THR A 142 -18.62 2.74 -9.93
N ILE A 143 -18.88 2.38 -11.18
CA ILE A 143 -17.83 2.03 -12.14
C ILE A 143 -17.16 3.30 -12.60
N GLY A 144 -15.90 3.46 -12.24
CA GLY A 144 -15.06 4.59 -12.63
C GLY A 144 -14.35 4.40 -13.96
N GLU A 145 -13.48 5.34 -14.27
CA GLU A 145 -12.63 5.27 -15.47
C GLU A 145 -11.84 3.96 -15.50
N ASN A 146 -11.53 3.51 -16.72
CA ASN A 146 -10.89 2.22 -16.98
C ASN A 146 -11.65 1.00 -16.39
N LYS A 147 -12.97 1.15 -16.20
CA LYS A 147 -13.86 0.10 -15.67
C LYS A 147 -13.42 -0.39 -14.27
N THR A 148 -12.89 0.51 -13.46
CA THR A 148 -12.45 0.23 -12.09
C THR A 148 -13.57 0.48 -11.10
N VAL A 149 -13.53 -0.23 -9.97
CA VAL A 149 -14.41 0.00 -8.83
C VAL A 149 -13.57 0.19 -7.57
N VAL A 150 -13.79 1.30 -6.87
CA VAL A 150 -13.13 1.55 -5.59
C VAL A 150 -13.83 0.71 -4.51
N VAL A 151 -13.07 -0.15 -3.86
CA VAL A 151 -13.59 -1.06 -2.81
C VAL A 151 -13.92 -0.28 -1.55
N GLY A 152 -13.02 0.58 -1.10
CA GLY A 152 -13.14 1.39 0.12
C GLY A 152 -11.80 1.99 0.50
N ASP A 153 -11.76 2.63 1.66
CA ASP A 153 -10.51 3.16 2.21
C ASP A 153 -9.56 2.04 2.65
N PRO A 154 -8.25 2.23 2.53
CA PRO A 154 -7.29 1.26 3.03
C PRO A 154 -7.33 1.18 4.56
N VAL A 155 -7.16 -0.03 5.08
CA VAL A 155 -6.97 -0.26 6.51
C VAL A 155 -5.55 0.16 6.88
N ARG A 156 -5.41 1.00 7.90
CA ARG A 156 -4.12 1.40 8.47
C ARG A 156 -3.81 0.54 9.69
N PHE A 157 -2.61 -0.04 9.70
CA PHE A 157 -2.11 -0.92 10.75
C PHE A 157 -1.02 -0.23 11.53
N ASN A 158 -1.14 -0.27 12.85
CA ASN A 158 -0.17 0.30 13.80
C ASN A 158 -0.17 -0.52 15.10
N ALA A 159 0.58 -0.08 16.11
CA ALA A 159 0.72 -0.79 17.37
C ALA A 159 -0.62 -1.01 18.12
N ASP A 160 -1.62 -0.15 17.93
CA ASP A 160 -2.89 -0.20 18.66
C ASP A 160 -3.86 -1.25 18.08
N ASN A 161 -3.65 -1.64 16.82
CA ASN A 161 -4.62 -2.50 16.14
C ASN A 161 -4.05 -3.75 15.47
N ILE A 162 -2.73 -3.85 15.27
CA ILE A 162 -2.13 -4.92 14.46
C ILE A 162 -2.43 -6.33 15.00
N ASP A 163 -2.61 -6.48 16.31
CA ASP A 163 -2.93 -7.77 16.93
C ASP A 163 -4.37 -8.25 16.66
N LYS A 164 -5.22 -7.39 16.12
CA LYS A 164 -6.61 -7.75 15.76
C LYS A 164 -6.73 -8.45 14.40
N TYR A 165 -5.64 -8.51 13.66
CA TYR A 165 -5.60 -9.05 12.30
C TYR A 165 -4.70 -10.29 12.24
N ASP A 166 -5.14 -11.32 11.54
CA ASP A 166 -4.43 -12.60 11.41
C ASP A 166 -4.47 -13.08 9.95
N PHE A 167 -3.76 -12.36 9.09
CA PHE A 167 -3.57 -12.69 7.69
C PHE A 167 -2.28 -12.10 7.12
#